data_337de2cab84438bed5e82082a84e8dbb
#
_entry.id   337de2cab84438bed5e82082a84e8dbb
#
_cell.length_a   1.000
_cell.length_b   1.000
_cell.length_c   1.000
_cell.angle_alpha   90.00
_cell.angle_beta   90.00
_cell.angle_gamma   90.00
#
_symmetry.space_group_name_H-M   'P 1'
#
loop_
_entity.id
_entity.type
_entity.pdbx_description
1 polymer ?
#
loop_
_entity_poly.entity_id
_entity_poly.type
_entity_poly.pdbx_seq_one_letter_code
_entity_poly.pdbx_strand_id
1 'polypeptide(L)'
;YGVGIAFHDVNTLSVDVPDSIRAHFVSSQRIVLDRLAGRGCKMLIEPNGNKAYVAAAEGYDPIQTIFLQSGGEKLRPFAVNGDLLRTRIERGLWLPAAIPAVIEAQMARPVEEREAVNIGVHGTDRFWSEMLLWLNNTYGRDGEDCLWMPAAEEYFEYNYLRHHAVVNARVTENTLTLTVEMPGGLYFYYPSLTINLLGVDPGACTAVGGGETVTGLSWGRGRTADDGAEALMVNFDCRHALVAHAEHFVAVYEADPSAANRADARYFVAMLKDSDCKERLLKRIK
;
A
#
# COMPACT_ATOMS: atom_id res chain seq x y z
N TYR A 1 -6.72 -1.63 8.41
CA TYR A 1 -6.22 -0.24 8.39
C TYR A 1 -4.93 -0.24 7.58
N GLY A 2 -4.79 0.61 6.59
CA GLY A 2 -3.58 0.77 5.76
C GLY A 2 -2.41 1.45 6.52
N VAL A 3 -2.14 1.03 7.76
CA VAL A 3 -1.05 1.57 8.58
C VAL A 3 0.14 0.63 8.50
N GLY A 4 1.26 1.11 7.94
CA GLY A 4 2.54 0.41 7.94
C GLY A 4 3.26 0.55 9.27
N ILE A 5 4.26 -0.30 9.49
CA ILE A 5 5.12 -0.30 10.66
C ILE A 5 6.54 -0.08 10.21
N ALA A 6 7.23 0.86 10.85
CA ALA A 6 8.64 1.12 10.60
C ALA A 6 9.42 1.22 11.91
N PHE A 7 10.65 0.74 11.90
CA PHE A 7 11.59 1.09 12.94
C PHE A 7 11.96 2.57 12.80
N HIS A 8 12.11 3.25 13.91
CA HIS A 8 12.54 4.64 13.93
C HIS A 8 13.58 4.84 15.03
N ASP A 9 13.18 5.18 16.23
CA ASP A 9 14.10 5.42 17.35
C ASP A 9 14.04 4.28 18.38
N VAL A 10 15.14 4.06 19.07
CA VAL A 10 15.23 3.05 20.14
C VAL A 10 14.71 3.63 21.46
N ASN A 11 15.06 4.86 21.72
CA ASN A 11 14.62 5.65 22.87
C ASN A 11 14.90 7.14 22.61
N THR A 12 14.66 7.99 23.62
CA THR A 12 14.94 9.43 23.56
C THR A 12 16.43 9.79 23.67
N LEU A 13 17.32 8.80 23.89
CA LEU A 13 18.76 8.99 23.96
C LEU A 13 19.38 8.62 22.62
N SER A 14 20.40 9.39 22.21
CA SER A 14 21.17 9.09 21.01
C SER A 14 21.94 7.79 21.21
N VAL A 15 21.74 6.84 20.29
CA VAL A 15 22.48 5.57 20.26
C VAL A 15 23.26 5.52 18.97
N ASP A 16 24.60 5.48 19.06
CA ASP A 16 25.49 5.57 17.89
C ASP A 16 26.27 4.28 17.62
N VAL A 17 25.90 3.19 18.30
CA VAL A 17 26.54 1.87 18.12
C VAL A 17 25.63 0.97 17.30
N PRO A 18 25.99 0.65 16.03
CA PRO A 18 25.12 -0.13 15.14
C PRO A 18 24.71 -1.50 15.70
N ASP A 19 25.60 -2.20 16.39
CA ASP A 19 25.30 -3.52 16.98
C ASP A 19 24.26 -3.43 18.10
N SER A 20 24.32 -2.37 18.92
CA SER A 20 23.31 -2.12 19.95
C SER A 20 21.97 -1.80 19.32
N ILE A 21 21.94 -0.97 18.28
CA ILE A 21 20.73 -0.64 17.53
C ILE A 21 20.14 -1.89 16.89
N ARG A 22 20.96 -2.74 16.28
CA ARG A 22 20.52 -4.01 15.71
C ARG A 22 19.90 -4.95 16.74
N ALA A 23 20.48 -5.04 17.94
CA ALA A 23 19.91 -5.82 19.04
C ALA A 23 18.50 -5.30 19.43
N HIS A 24 18.28 -3.99 19.40
CA HIS A 24 16.96 -3.39 19.60
C HIS A 24 15.99 -3.72 18.45
N PHE A 25 16.44 -3.69 17.19
CA PHE A 25 15.61 -4.13 16.06
C PHE A 25 15.14 -5.57 16.26
N VAL A 26 16.04 -6.48 16.62
CA VAL A 26 15.71 -7.90 16.90
C VAL A 26 14.67 -8.00 18.03
N SER A 27 14.87 -7.27 19.12
CA SER A 27 13.96 -7.28 20.26
C SER A 27 12.59 -6.71 19.92
N SER A 28 12.57 -5.57 19.24
CA SER A 28 11.33 -4.90 18.81
C SER A 28 10.56 -5.73 17.78
N GLN A 29 11.28 -6.35 16.84
CA GLN A 29 10.67 -7.24 15.84
C GLN A 29 9.94 -8.42 16.50
N ARG A 30 10.52 -9.01 17.55
CA ARG A 30 9.85 -10.09 18.30
C ARG A 30 8.53 -9.61 18.91
N ILE A 31 8.53 -8.42 19.50
CA ILE A 31 7.32 -7.83 20.08
C ILE A 31 6.27 -7.56 18.99
N VAL A 32 6.69 -7.00 17.85
CA VAL A 32 5.78 -6.72 16.74
C VAL A 32 5.15 -8.00 16.19
N LEU A 33 5.96 -9.05 15.96
CA LEU A 33 5.49 -10.34 15.46
C LEU A 33 4.48 -11.00 16.43
N ASP A 34 4.76 -10.93 17.73
CA ASP A 34 3.89 -11.48 18.78
C ASP A 34 2.55 -10.71 18.88
N ARG A 35 2.60 -9.38 18.80
CA ARG A 35 1.43 -8.53 18.99
C ARG A 35 0.57 -8.34 17.73
N LEU A 36 1.14 -8.48 16.56
CA LEU A 36 0.49 -8.21 15.28
C LEU A 36 0.36 -9.46 14.40
N ALA A 37 0.14 -10.62 15.02
CA ALA A 37 -0.19 -11.87 14.35
C ALA A 37 0.78 -12.23 13.20
N GLY A 38 2.09 -12.08 13.44
CA GLY A 38 3.13 -12.43 12.48
C GLY A 38 3.48 -11.33 11.46
N ARG A 39 2.82 -10.18 11.52
CA ARG A 39 3.20 -9.01 10.72
C ARG A 39 4.48 -8.40 11.25
N GLY A 40 5.57 -8.52 10.50
CA GLY A 40 6.87 -7.98 10.88
C GLY A 40 7.16 -6.61 10.29
N CYS A 41 8.09 -5.90 10.90
CA CYS A 41 8.58 -4.61 10.42
C CYS A 41 9.68 -4.83 9.37
N LYS A 42 9.53 -4.20 8.21
CA LYS A 42 10.44 -4.32 7.05
C LYS A 42 11.13 -2.99 6.69
N MET A 43 10.86 -1.94 7.43
CA MET A 43 11.31 -0.61 7.09
C MET A 43 11.99 0.09 8.25
N LEU A 44 12.98 0.91 7.92
CA LEU A 44 13.57 1.90 8.82
C LEU A 44 13.25 3.30 8.31
N ILE A 45 12.82 4.16 9.21
CA ILE A 45 12.82 5.61 9.01
C ILE A 45 14.00 6.15 9.83
N GLU A 46 15.02 6.68 9.14
CA GLU A 46 16.24 7.18 9.78
C GLU A 46 15.92 8.26 10.82
N PRO A 47 16.23 8.04 12.11
CA PRO A 47 15.98 9.03 13.13
C PRO A 47 17.06 10.12 13.11
N ASN A 48 16.66 11.39 13.09
CA ASN A 48 17.52 12.57 13.25
C ASN A 48 18.77 12.59 12.35
N GLY A 49 18.76 11.90 11.20
CA GLY A 49 19.94 11.79 10.32
C GLY A 49 21.06 10.91 10.89
N ASN A 50 20.79 10.08 11.89
CA ASN A 50 21.78 9.24 12.54
C ASN A 50 22.16 8.03 11.67
N LYS A 51 23.34 8.07 11.06
CA LYS A 51 23.86 7.03 10.15
C LYS A 51 24.14 5.70 10.83
N ALA A 52 24.27 5.64 12.17
CA ALA A 52 24.42 4.38 12.88
C ALA A 52 23.16 3.49 12.75
N TYR A 53 21.98 4.10 12.66
CA TYR A 53 20.73 3.37 12.38
C TYR A 53 20.71 2.78 10.97
N VAL A 54 21.21 3.51 9.99
CA VAL A 54 21.34 3.02 8.61
C VAL A 54 22.28 1.82 8.56
N ALA A 55 23.46 1.93 9.18
CA ALA A 55 24.42 0.85 9.24
C ALA A 55 23.89 -0.39 9.99
N ALA A 56 23.10 -0.18 11.06
CA ALA A 56 22.43 -1.26 11.77
C ALA A 56 21.40 -1.98 10.90
N ALA A 57 20.61 -1.21 10.12
CA ALA A 57 19.57 -1.73 9.25
C ALA A 57 20.15 -2.52 8.08
N GLU A 58 21.26 -2.08 7.49
CA GLU A 58 21.96 -2.80 6.42
C GLU A 58 22.46 -4.19 6.85
N GLY A 59 22.75 -4.36 8.12
CA GLY A 59 23.14 -5.64 8.71
C GLY A 59 21.96 -6.45 9.27
N TYR A 60 20.71 -6.05 9.02
CA TYR A 60 19.52 -6.73 9.53
C TYR A 60 18.56 -7.07 8.39
N ASP A 61 18.56 -8.32 7.96
CA ASP A 61 17.85 -8.81 6.77
C ASP A 61 16.35 -8.50 6.72
N PRO A 62 15.58 -8.46 7.83
CA PRO A 62 14.18 -8.07 7.76
C PRO A 62 13.94 -6.65 7.24
N ILE A 63 14.88 -5.71 7.42
CA ILE A 63 14.72 -4.37 6.89
C ILE A 63 15.09 -4.35 5.41
N GLN A 64 14.10 -4.06 4.56
CA GLN A 64 14.20 -4.05 3.11
C GLN A 64 14.25 -2.65 2.51
N THR A 65 13.65 -1.67 3.17
CA THR A 65 13.64 -0.27 2.72
C THR A 65 14.07 0.66 3.84
N ILE A 66 14.92 1.61 3.52
CA ILE A 66 15.42 2.63 4.46
C ILE A 66 15.02 4.01 3.94
N PHE A 67 14.23 4.74 4.72
CA PHE A 67 13.88 6.12 4.44
C PHE A 67 14.91 7.04 5.10
N LEU A 68 15.76 7.65 4.28
CA LEU A 68 16.82 8.55 4.70
C LEU A 68 16.31 9.99 4.87
N GLN A 69 16.86 10.70 5.82
CA GLN A 69 16.61 12.13 5.99
C GLN A 69 17.20 12.94 4.83
N SER A 70 18.33 12.49 4.29
CA SER A 70 18.98 13.11 3.14
C SER A 70 19.89 12.11 2.42
N GLY A 71 20.12 12.32 1.14
CA GLY A 71 21.05 11.53 0.33
C GLY A 71 20.51 10.16 -0.10
N GLY A 72 19.21 9.98 -0.05
CA GLY A 72 18.55 8.81 -0.61
C GLY A 72 18.22 8.97 -2.09
N GLU A 73 17.78 7.90 -2.70
CA GLU A 73 17.25 7.90 -4.06
C GLU A 73 15.84 8.46 -4.11
N LYS A 74 15.46 9.04 -5.23
CA LYS A 74 14.07 9.41 -5.50
C LYS A 74 13.32 8.18 -6.00
N LEU A 75 12.23 7.84 -5.31
CA LEU A 75 11.39 6.75 -5.73
C LEU A 75 10.59 7.14 -6.98
N ARG A 76 10.77 6.41 -8.06
CA ARG A 76 10.04 6.57 -9.33
C ARG A 76 9.14 5.37 -9.56
N PRO A 77 7.86 5.43 -9.18
CA PRO A 77 6.97 4.26 -9.16
C PRO A 77 6.74 3.63 -10.54
N PHE A 78 6.83 4.41 -11.61
CA PHE A 78 6.56 3.97 -12.97
C PHE A 78 7.84 3.64 -13.76
N ALA A 79 9.02 3.86 -13.20
CA ALA A 79 10.27 3.47 -13.84
C ALA A 79 10.42 1.94 -13.86
N VAL A 80 10.98 1.42 -14.94
CA VAL A 80 11.13 -0.03 -15.17
C VAL A 80 12.06 -0.70 -14.13
N ASN A 81 12.93 0.05 -13.47
CA ASN A 81 14.01 -0.47 -12.62
C ASN A 81 13.67 -0.37 -11.11
N GLY A 82 12.56 -0.89 -10.70
CA GLY A 82 12.03 -0.55 -9.40
C GLY A 82 11.97 -1.67 -8.36
N ASP A 83 12.89 -2.63 -8.35
CA ASP A 83 12.98 -3.52 -7.20
C ASP A 83 13.46 -2.74 -5.97
N LEU A 84 12.61 -2.64 -4.95
CA LEU A 84 12.89 -1.88 -3.73
C LEU A 84 13.65 -2.68 -2.66
N LEU A 85 14.14 -3.86 -2.99
CA LEU A 85 14.94 -4.65 -2.07
C LEU A 85 16.21 -3.87 -1.69
N ARG A 86 16.35 -3.61 -0.39
CA ARG A 86 17.49 -2.88 0.22
C ARG A 86 17.67 -1.46 -0.34
N THR A 87 16.60 -0.82 -0.78
CA THR A 87 16.63 0.52 -1.34
C THR A 87 16.66 1.58 -0.25
N ARG A 88 17.46 2.63 -0.50
CA ARG A 88 17.54 3.82 0.33
C ARG A 88 16.79 4.96 -0.33
N ILE A 89 15.67 5.33 0.24
CA ILE A 89 14.77 6.35 -0.33
C ILE A 89 14.90 7.65 0.48
N GLU A 90 15.05 8.77 -0.21
CA GLU A 90 14.98 10.08 0.44
C GLU A 90 13.55 10.39 0.85
N ARG A 91 13.34 10.71 2.13
CA ARG A 91 12.04 11.19 2.63
C ARG A 91 11.93 12.70 2.50
N GLY A 92 10.71 13.19 2.29
CA GLY A 92 10.39 14.61 2.38
C GLY A 92 9.71 14.93 3.71
N LEU A 93 10.10 16.05 4.33
CA LEU A 93 9.33 16.66 5.42
C LEU A 93 8.63 17.88 4.84
N TRP A 94 7.30 17.83 4.80
CA TRP A 94 6.50 18.87 4.16
C TRP A 94 5.56 19.53 5.16
N LEU A 95 5.37 20.83 4.99
CA LEU A 95 4.24 21.51 5.60
C LEU A 95 2.97 21.21 4.78
N PRO A 96 1.80 21.06 5.42
CA PRO A 96 0.55 20.76 4.71
C PRO A 96 0.28 21.69 3.53
N ALA A 97 0.55 22.98 3.68
CA ALA A 97 0.33 23.99 2.64
C ALA A 97 1.22 23.81 1.39
N ALA A 98 2.35 23.11 1.48
CA ALA A 98 3.25 22.89 0.35
C ALA A 98 2.90 21.62 -0.46
N ILE A 99 2.21 20.67 0.13
CA ILE A 99 1.94 19.35 -0.47
C ILE A 99 1.14 19.46 -1.77
N PRO A 100 0.07 20.28 -1.89
CA PRO A 100 -0.65 20.42 -3.15
C PRO A 100 0.25 20.76 -4.33
N ALA A 101 1.07 21.79 -4.18
CA ALA A 101 1.98 22.22 -5.26
C ALA A 101 3.02 21.14 -5.62
N VAL A 102 3.49 20.37 -4.65
CA VAL A 102 4.43 19.26 -4.89
C VAL A 102 3.76 18.14 -5.69
N ILE A 103 2.52 17.79 -5.36
CA ILE A 103 1.75 16.76 -6.09
C ILE A 103 1.42 17.24 -7.50
N GLU A 104 0.94 18.46 -7.66
CA GLU A 104 0.66 19.04 -8.97
C GLU A 104 1.90 19.07 -9.87
N ALA A 105 3.06 19.40 -9.29
CA ALA A 105 4.32 19.37 -10.03
C ALA A 105 4.69 17.96 -10.52
N GLN A 106 4.39 16.91 -9.74
CA GLN A 106 4.59 15.54 -10.19
C GLN A 106 3.54 15.12 -11.23
N MET A 107 2.30 15.52 -11.08
CA MET A 107 1.23 15.22 -12.05
C MET A 107 1.50 15.87 -13.41
N ALA A 108 2.19 17.01 -13.47
CA ALA A 108 2.58 17.69 -14.71
C ALA A 108 3.75 17.03 -15.44
N ARG A 109 4.48 16.09 -14.82
CA ARG A 109 5.59 15.39 -15.45
C ARG A 109 5.11 14.24 -16.34
N PRO A 110 5.90 13.81 -17.34
CA PRO A 110 5.73 12.52 -17.98
C PRO A 110 5.65 11.40 -16.93
N VAL A 111 4.82 10.39 -17.18
CA VAL A 111 4.52 9.35 -16.17
C VAL A 111 5.78 8.64 -15.65
N GLU A 112 6.69 8.29 -16.58
CA GLU A 112 7.95 7.61 -16.27
C GLU A 112 8.93 8.45 -15.44
N GLU A 113 8.76 9.77 -15.42
CA GLU A 113 9.58 10.70 -14.65
C GLU A 113 8.98 11.09 -13.30
N ARG A 114 7.73 10.67 -13.04
CA ARG A 114 7.05 11.00 -11.77
C ARG A 114 7.75 10.37 -10.59
N GLU A 115 7.98 11.17 -9.58
CA GLU A 115 8.52 10.75 -8.29
C GLU A 115 7.40 10.58 -7.27
N ALA A 116 7.51 9.57 -6.43
CA ALA A 116 6.62 9.44 -5.29
C ALA A 116 6.84 10.58 -4.30
N VAL A 117 5.75 11.14 -3.78
CA VAL A 117 5.80 12.17 -2.73
C VAL A 117 5.77 11.48 -1.37
N ASN A 118 6.95 11.31 -0.77
CA ASN A 118 7.06 10.74 0.57
C ASN A 118 6.79 11.83 1.60
N ILE A 119 5.67 11.71 2.31
CA ILE A 119 5.24 12.71 3.28
C ILE A 119 5.64 12.25 4.68
N GLY A 120 6.65 12.92 5.26
CA GLY A 120 7.05 12.75 6.65
C GLY A 120 6.52 13.88 7.53
N VAL A 121 6.05 13.56 8.73
CA VAL A 121 5.50 14.51 9.69
C VAL A 121 5.79 14.07 11.13
N HIS A 122 6.02 15.01 12.05
CA HIS A 122 6.18 14.74 13.47
C HIS A 122 4.89 14.88 14.28
N GLY A 123 3.86 15.40 13.69
CA GLY A 123 2.54 15.54 14.29
C GLY A 123 1.53 16.04 13.28
N THR A 124 0.27 15.86 13.59
CA THR A 124 -0.83 16.26 12.73
C THR A 124 -1.76 17.21 13.48
N ASP A 125 -2.29 18.19 12.77
CA ASP A 125 -3.27 19.15 13.26
C ASP A 125 -4.41 19.31 12.23
N ARG A 126 -5.25 20.34 12.45
CA ARG A 126 -6.35 20.62 11.53
C ARG A 126 -5.91 20.89 10.08
N PHE A 127 -4.74 21.49 9.87
CA PHE A 127 -4.23 21.79 8.53
C PHE A 127 -3.89 20.50 7.76
N TRP A 128 -3.43 19.47 8.47
CA TRP A 128 -3.25 18.14 7.90
C TRP A 128 -4.58 17.51 7.51
N SER A 129 -5.59 17.62 8.35
CA SER A 129 -6.93 17.10 8.05
C SER A 129 -7.54 17.81 6.84
N GLU A 130 -7.40 19.13 6.75
CA GLU A 130 -7.87 19.92 5.62
C GLU A 130 -7.15 19.54 4.32
N MET A 131 -5.82 19.37 4.36
CA MET A 131 -5.01 18.96 3.21
C MET A 131 -5.35 17.54 2.76
N LEU A 132 -5.48 16.57 3.67
CA LEU A 132 -5.85 15.19 3.33
C LEU A 132 -7.26 15.11 2.74
N LEU A 133 -8.20 15.91 3.25
CA LEU A 133 -9.54 16.01 2.69
C LEU A 133 -9.50 16.60 1.28
N TRP A 134 -8.70 17.65 1.07
CA TRP A 134 -8.50 18.24 -0.26
C TRP A 134 -7.90 17.21 -1.24
N LEU A 135 -6.88 16.44 -0.82
CA LEU A 135 -6.31 15.37 -1.64
C LEU A 135 -7.34 14.32 -2.03
N ASN A 136 -8.14 13.85 -1.06
CA ASN A 136 -9.18 12.86 -1.32
C ASN A 136 -10.23 13.38 -2.31
N ASN A 137 -10.65 14.64 -2.15
CA ASN A 137 -11.69 15.25 -2.99
C ASN A 137 -11.19 15.67 -4.38
N THR A 138 -9.88 15.81 -4.57
CA THR A 138 -9.30 16.23 -5.85
C THR A 138 -8.76 15.04 -6.63
N TYR A 139 -7.90 14.24 -6.04
CA TYR A 139 -7.16 13.18 -6.71
C TYR A 139 -7.44 11.78 -6.14
N GLY A 140 -8.05 11.69 -4.96
CA GLY A 140 -8.42 10.44 -4.34
C GLY A 140 -9.78 9.94 -4.78
N ARG A 141 -10.33 9.00 -4.03
CA ARG A 141 -11.56 8.27 -4.34
C ARG A 141 -12.79 9.16 -4.61
N ASP A 142 -12.90 10.28 -3.91
CA ASP A 142 -14.05 11.18 -4.06
C ASP A 142 -13.81 12.27 -5.12
N GLY A 143 -12.67 12.24 -5.82
CA GLY A 143 -12.29 13.10 -6.93
C GLY A 143 -12.00 12.31 -8.21
N GLU A 144 -10.84 12.53 -8.81
CA GLU A 144 -10.42 11.89 -10.08
C GLU A 144 -10.00 10.43 -9.92
N ASP A 145 -9.83 9.94 -8.70
CA ASP A 145 -9.35 8.59 -8.36
C ASP A 145 -8.06 8.20 -9.10
N CYS A 146 -7.13 9.13 -9.19
CA CYS A 146 -5.87 8.98 -9.92
C CYS A 146 -4.63 8.99 -9.03
N LEU A 147 -4.78 9.13 -7.70
CA LEU A 147 -3.70 9.17 -6.73
C LEU A 147 -3.84 8.02 -5.73
N TRP A 148 -2.88 7.11 -5.73
CA TRP A 148 -2.78 6.08 -4.72
C TRP A 148 -1.91 6.56 -3.52
N MET A 149 -2.43 6.43 -2.30
CA MET A 149 -1.76 6.82 -1.06
C MET A 149 -1.54 5.60 -0.14
N PRO A 150 -0.64 4.69 -0.49
CA PRO A 150 -0.36 3.52 0.33
C PRO A 150 0.51 3.87 1.52
N ALA A 151 0.48 3.03 2.55
CA ALA A 151 1.58 2.96 3.49
C ALA A 151 2.85 2.47 2.76
N ALA A 152 4.02 2.90 3.21
CA ALA A 152 5.29 2.52 2.58
C ALA A 152 5.49 1.00 2.52
N GLU A 153 5.04 0.28 3.54
CA GLU A 153 5.07 -1.18 3.59
C GLU A 153 4.17 -1.83 2.53
N GLU A 154 2.96 -1.31 2.35
CA GLU A 154 2.03 -1.77 1.32
C GLU A 154 2.58 -1.53 -0.08
N TYR A 155 3.14 -0.34 -0.31
CA TYR A 155 3.80 -0.04 -1.59
C TYR A 155 4.98 -0.97 -1.86
N PHE A 156 5.82 -1.26 -0.84
CA PHE A 156 6.94 -2.19 -0.98
C PHE A 156 6.48 -3.58 -1.41
N GLU A 157 5.48 -4.14 -0.74
CA GLU A 157 4.95 -5.48 -1.06
C GLU A 157 4.32 -5.52 -2.45
N TYR A 158 3.52 -4.51 -2.81
CA TYR A 158 2.92 -4.39 -4.14
C TYR A 158 3.99 -4.31 -5.24
N ASN A 159 5.00 -3.47 -5.03
CA ASN A 159 6.09 -3.31 -5.99
C ASN A 159 6.91 -4.60 -6.14
N TYR A 160 7.19 -5.30 -5.04
CA TYR A 160 7.85 -6.59 -5.09
C TYR A 160 7.04 -7.60 -5.92
N LEU A 161 5.76 -7.73 -5.66
CA LEU A 161 4.88 -8.63 -6.40
C LEU A 161 4.79 -8.26 -7.87
N ARG A 162 4.72 -6.97 -8.20
CA ARG A 162 4.73 -6.50 -9.60
C ARG A 162 5.95 -6.97 -10.38
N HIS A 163 7.12 -7.06 -9.73
CA HIS A 163 8.36 -7.49 -10.37
C HIS A 163 8.59 -9.00 -10.35
N HIS A 164 8.02 -9.71 -9.40
CA HIS A 164 8.33 -11.12 -9.14
C HIS A 164 7.14 -12.08 -9.37
N ALA A 165 5.93 -11.57 -9.51
CA ALA A 165 4.78 -12.43 -9.81
C ALA A 165 4.86 -12.97 -11.24
N VAL A 166 4.47 -14.22 -11.38
CA VAL A 166 4.36 -14.88 -12.70
C VAL A 166 2.91 -14.95 -13.11
N VAL A 167 2.57 -14.31 -14.23
CA VAL A 167 1.21 -14.28 -14.75
C VAL A 167 1.14 -15.17 -15.98
N ASN A 168 0.31 -16.21 -15.92
CA ASN A 168 -0.01 -17.09 -17.04
C ASN A 168 -1.43 -16.83 -17.50
N ALA A 169 -1.61 -16.61 -18.81
CA ALA A 169 -2.90 -16.34 -19.42
C ALA A 169 -3.29 -17.48 -20.38
N ARG A 170 -4.52 -17.93 -20.28
CA ARG A 170 -5.10 -18.93 -21.20
C ARG A 170 -6.47 -18.47 -21.67
N VAL A 171 -6.67 -18.41 -22.97
CA VAL A 171 -7.96 -18.12 -23.58
C VAL A 171 -8.60 -19.45 -24.04
N THR A 172 -9.83 -19.66 -23.67
CA THR A 172 -10.66 -20.79 -24.14
C THR A 172 -12.05 -20.25 -24.42
N GLU A 173 -12.43 -20.29 -25.70
CA GLU A 173 -13.68 -19.67 -26.17
C GLU A 173 -13.79 -18.21 -25.74
N ASN A 174 -14.78 -17.84 -24.91
CA ASN A 174 -15.02 -16.50 -24.41
C ASN A 174 -14.47 -16.30 -22.98
N THR A 175 -13.60 -17.18 -22.53
CA THR A 175 -13.06 -17.13 -21.17
C THR A 175 -11.55 -16.90 -21.19
N LEU A 176 -11.09 -15.84 -20.55
CA LEU A 176 -9.70 -15.61 -20.23
C LEU A 176 -9.45 -16.09 -18.79
N THR A 177 -8.60 -17.07 -18.64
CA THR A 177 -8.13 -17.54 -17.32
C THR A 177 -6.75 -16.98 -17.05
N LEU A 178 -6.63 -16.26 -15.97
CA LEU A 178 -5.35 -15.75 -15.44
C LEU A 178 -4.96 -16.59 -14.22
N THR A 179 -3.79 -17.20 -14.29
CA THR A 179 -3.16 -17.85 -13.13
C THR A 179 -1.98 -17.01 -12.70
N VAL A 180 -2.02 -16.54 -11.46
CA VAL A 180 -1.00 -15.66 -10.91
C VAL A 180 -0.29 -16.36 -9.76
N GLU A 181 1.01 -16.60 -9.93
CA GLU A 181 1.88 -17.10 -8.89
C GLU A 181 2.54 -15.90 -8.21
N MET A 182 2.17 -15.66 -6.96
CA MET A 182 2.75 -14.59 -6.16
C MET A 182 3.77 -15.16 -5.19
N PRO A 183 5.06 -14.82 -5.34
CA PRO A 183 6.08 -15.26 -4.40
C PRO A 183 5.83 -14.60 -3.03
N GLY A 184 5.98 -15.37 -1.96
CA GLY A 184 5.98 -14.83 -0.61
C GLY A 184 7.29 -14.12 -0.32
N GLY A 185 7.22 -13.03 0.42
CA GLY A 185 8.36 -12.34 1.01
C GLY A 185 8.34 -12.42 2.53
N LEU A 186 9.45 -12.03 3.16
CA LEU A 186 9.55 -12.02 4.62
C LEU A 186 8.54 -11.04 5.22
N TYR A 187 7.63 -11.54 6.04
CA TYR A 187 6.57 -10.78 6.71
C TYR A 187 5.59 -10.06 5.80
N PHE A 188 5.31 -10.56 4.61
CA PHE A 188 4.31 -9.98 3.72
C PHE A 188 2.92 -10.03 4.35
N TYR A 189 2.20 -8.89 4.24
CA TYR A 189 0.89 -8.68 4.84
C TYR A 189 -0.16 -8.18 3.83
N TYR A 190 0.28 -7.56 2.73
CA TYR A 190 -0.57 -6.92 1.70
C TYR A 190 -0.43 -7.58 0.32
N PRO A 191 -0.51 -8.92 0.18
CA PRO A 191 -0.35 -9.55 -1.13
C PRO A 191 -1.51 -9.19 -2.06
N SER A 192 -1.29 -8.22 -2.93
CA SER A 192 -2.26 -7.72 -3.90
C SER A 192 -1.57 -7.35 -5.21
N LEU A 193 -2.30 -7.42 -6.32
CA LEU A 193 -1.78 -7.05 -7.63
C LEU A 193 -2.90 -6.54 -8.54
N THR A 194 -2.54 -5.62 -9.44
CA THR A 194 -3.40 -5.13 -10.51
C THR A 194 -2.88 -5.64 -11.85
N ILE A 195 -3.77 -6.22 -12.65
CA ILE A 195 -3.47 -6.64 -14.01
C ILE A 195 -4.28 -5.79 -14.98
N ASN A 196 -3.59 -5.18 -15.95
CA ASN A 196 -4.20 -4.42 -17.02
C ASN A 196 -4.37 -5.31 -18.24
N LEU A 197 -5.60 -5.47 -18.71
CA LEU A 197 -5.95 -6.24 -19.90
C LEU A 197 -6.30 -5.26 -21.03
N LEU A 198 -5.47 -5.25 -22.07
CA LEU A 198 -5.69 -4.42 -23.24
C LEU A 198 -6.63 -5.13 -24.25
N GLY A 199 -7.40 -4.36 -24.98
CA GLY A 199 -8.30 -4.89 -26.01
C GLY A 199 -9.53 -5.64 -25.47
N VAL A 200 -9.84 -5.49 -24.17
CA VAL A 200 -11.01 -6.08 -23.52
C VAL A 200 -12.02 -4.98 -23.18
N ASP A 201 -13.28 -5.16 -23.60
CA ASP A 201 -14.35 -4.22 -23.19
C ASP A 201 -14.82 -4.53 -21.75
N PRO A 202 -14.57 -3.64 -20.80
CA PRO A 202 -14.99 -3.83 -19.41
C PRO A 202 -16.51 -3.98 -19.23
N GLY A 203 -17.31 -3.42 -20.14
CA GLY A 203 -18.77 -3.50 -20.11
C GLY A 203 -19.32 -4.86 -20.55
N ALA A 204 -18.51 -5.65 -21.27
CA ALA A 204 -18.88 -6.97 -21.80
C ALA A 204 -18.33 -8.14 -20.95
N CYS A 205 -17.64 -7.86 -19.84
CA CYS A 205 -16.94 -8.87 -19.05
C CYS A 205 -17.46 -8.94 -17.63
N THR A 206 -17.29 -10.12 -17.03
CA THR A 206 -17.38 -10.32 -15.58
C THR A 206 -16.10 -11.00 -15.10
N ALA A 207 -15.63 -10.68 -13.91
CA ALA A 207 -14.46 -11.31 -13.30
C ALA A 207 -14.88 -12.16 -12.10
N VAL A 208 -14.27 -13.34 -11.99
CA VAL A 208 -14.50 -14.26 -10.87
C VAL A 208 -13.14 -14.62 -10.24
N GLY A 209 -12.99 -14.37 -8.95
CA GLY A 209 -11.82 -14.76 -8.19
C GLY A 209 -11.85 -16.22 -7.80
N GLY A 210 -10.83 -16.97 -8.21
CA GLY A 210 -10.71 -18.42 -7.94
C GLY A 210 -10.21 -18.71 -6.52
N GLY A 211 -10.75 -19.76 -5.92
CA GLY A 211 -10.25 -20.34 -4.67
C GLY A 211 -10.41 -19.47 -3.41
N GLU A 212 -9.94 -20.01 -2.30
CA GLU A 212 -10.00 -19.36 -0.99
C GLU A 212 -8.90 -18.29 -0.80
N THR A 213 -7.83 -18.36 -1.58
CA THR A 213 -6.70 -17.43 -1.48
C THR A 213 -7.03 -16.02 -1.93
N VAL A 214 -7.93 -15.87 -2.91
CA VAL A 214 -8.40 -14.54 -3.35
C VAL A 214 -9.51 -14.10 -2.41
N THR A 215 -9.24 -13.10 -1.58
CA THR A 215 -10.19 -12.54 -0.62
C THR A 215 -10.91 -11.31 -1.14
N GLY A 216 -10.26 -10.54 -2.01
CA GLY A 216 -10.82 -9.37 -2.67
C GLY A 216 -10.67 -9.42 -4.18
N LEU A 217 -11.66 -8.90 -4.90
CA LEU A 217 -11.66 -8.79 -6.35
C LEU A 217 -12.48 -7.58 -6.77
N SER A 218 -11.87 -6.72 -7.57
CA SER A 218 -12.57 -5.63 -8.25
C SER A 218 -12.07 -5.50 -9.68
N TRP A 219 -12.92 -5.01 -10.58
CA TRP A 219 -12.53 -4.74 -11.95
C TRP A 219 -13.32 -3.55 -12.51
N GLY A 220 -12.76 -2.90 -13.50
CA GLY A 220 -13.39 -1.75 -14.13
C GLY A 220 -12.55 -1.14 -15.24
N ARG A 221 -13.07 -0.07 -15.84
CA ARG A 221 -12.31 0.74 -16.78
C ARG A 221 -11.17 1.44 -16.06
N GLY A 222 -10.02 1.42 -16.68
CA GLY A 222 -8.86 2.16 -16.27
C GLY A 222 -8.03 2.58 -17.47
N ARG A 223 -6.90 3.20 -17.19
CA ARG A 223 -5.91 3.56 -18.19
C ARG A 223 -4.56 3.06 -17.76
N THR A 224 -3.75 2.61 -18.72
CA THR A 224 -2.36 2.27 -18.45
C THR A 224 -1.59 3.53 -18.03
N ALA A 225 -0.59 3.35 -17.18
CA ALA A 225 0.18 4.47 -16.65
C ALA A 225 1.18 5.05 -17.67
N ASP A 226 1.64 4.23 -18.61
CA ASP A 226 2.70 4.57 -19.57
C ASP A 226 2.17 5.36 -20.77
N ASP A 227 1.12 4.89 -21.44
CA ASP A 227 0.60 5.52 -22.65
C ASP A 227 -0.86 6.00 -22.55
N GLY A 228 -1.50 5.79 -21.38
CA GLY A 228 -2.89 6.16 -21.14
C GLY A 228 -3.91 5.33 -21.95
N ALA A 229 -3.52 4.19 -22.51
CA ALA A 229 -4.40 3.32 -23.25
C ALA A 229 -5.54 2.80 -22.38
N GLU A 230 -6.74 2.68 -22.93
CA GLU A 230 -7.85 2.07 -22.21
C GLU A 230 -7.56 0.60 -21.90
N ALA A 231 -7.82 0.20 -20.68
CA ALA A 231 -7.62 -1.15 -20.18
C ALA A 231 -8.79 -1.61 -19.31
N LEU A 232 -9.04 -2.90 -19.28
CA LEU A 232 -9.74 -3.51 -18.17
C LEU A 232 -8.72 -3.72 -17.04
N MET A 233 -8.87 -2.99 -15.95
CA MET A 233 -8.08 -3.17 -14.74
C MET A 233 -8.75 -4.23 -13.87
N VAL A 234 -8.00 -5.26 -13.52
CA VAL A 234 -8.43 -6.30 -12.59
C VAL A 234 -7.52 -6.26 -11.37
N ASN A 235 -8.09 -5.84 -10.24
CA ASN A 235 -7.40 -5.84 -8.96
C ASN A 235 -7.82 -7.08 -8.18
N PHE A 236 -6.86 -7.84 -7.70
CA PHE A 236 -7.13 -8.94 -6.79
C PHE A 236 -6.27 -8.83 -5.54
N ASP A 237 -6.81 -9.30 -4.44
CA ASP A 237 -6.26 -9.19 -3.11
C ASP A 237 -6.28 -10.56 -2.43
N CYS A 238 -5.16 -10.95 -1.85
CA CYS A 238 -5.01 -12.21 -1.13
C CYS A 238 -4.72 -11.99 0.36
N ARG A 239 -5.03 -10.81 0.90
CA ARG A 239 -4.85 -10.52 2.33
C ARG A 239 -5.79 -11.38 3.17
N HIS A 240 -5.23 -12.21 4.02
CA HIS A 240 -6.01 -13.04 4.95
C HIS A 240 -6.89 -12.22 5.91
N ALA A 241 -6.42 -11.03 6.30
CA ALA A 241 -7.12 -10.16 7.23
C ALA A 241 -8.27 -9.35 6.59
N LEU A 242 -8.46 -9.37 5.27
CA LEU A 242 -9.43 -8.49 4.60
C LEU A 242 -10.87 -8.74 5.08
N VAL A 243 -11.26 -10.01 5.20
CA VAL A 243 -12.61 -10.38 5.71
C VAL A 243 -12.79 -9.91 7.15
N ALA A 244 -11.79 -10.14 8.01
CA ALA A 244 -11.84 -9.71 9.41
C ALA A 244 -11.91 -8.18 9.52
N HIS A 245 -11.25 -7.43 8.65
CA HIS A 245 -11.35 -5.98 8.59
C HIS A 245 -12.77 -5.54 8.19
N ALA A 246 -13.37 -6.16 7.17
CA ALA A 246 -14.73 -5.85 6.77
C ALA A 246 -15.73 -6.13 7.90
N GLU A 247 -15.61 -7.27 8.58
CA GLU A 247 -16.44 -7.62 9.74
C GLU A 247 -16.27 -6.61 10.89
N HIS A 248 -15.04 -6.19 11.17
CA HIS A 248 -14.75 -5.18 12.20
C HIS A 248 -15.45 -3.85 11.91
N PHE A 249 -15.32 -3.31 10.69
CA PHE A 249 -15.93 -2.03 10.35
C PHE A 249 -17.46 -2.09 10.30
N VAL A 250 -18.03 -3.21 9.91
CA VAL A 250 -19.48 -3.43 10.05
C VAL A 250 -19.91 -3.41 11.51
N ALA A 251 -19.16 -4.05 12.40
CA ALA A 251 -19.46 -4.03 13.84
C ALA A 251 -19.28 -2.62 14.45
N VAL A 252 -18.28 -1.85 14.02
CA VAL A 252 -18.13 -0.44 14.43
C VAL A 252 -19.34 0.40 13.99
N TYR A 253 -19.79 0.22 12.75
CA TYR A 253 -20.99 0.90 12.25
C TYR A 253 -22.25 0.51 13.02
N GLU A 254 -22.42 -0.77 13.36
CA GLU A 254 -23.58 -1.23 14.16
C GLU A 254 -23.59 -0.64 15.58
N ALA A 255 -22.38 -0.45 16.17
CA ALA A 255 -22.24 0.15 17.50
C ALA A 255 -22.45 1.68 17.48
N ASP A 256 -22.04 2.35 16.41
CA ASP A 256 -22.19 3.79 16.19
C ASP A 256 -22.55 4.06 14.72
N PRO A 257 -23.85 4.18 14.37
CA PRO A 257 -24.32 4.34 12.98
C PRO A 257 -24.09 5.74 12.41
N SER A 258 -22.90 6.29 12.57
CA SER A 258 -22.50 7.55 11.95
C SER A 258 -22.28 7.41 10.44
N ALA A 259 -22.34 8.52 9.69
CA ALA A 259 -22.08 8.53 8.26
C ALA A 259 -20.64 8.08 7.93
N ALA A 260 -19.67 8.45 8.78
CA ALA A 260 -18.28 8.07 8.63
C ALA A 260 -18.11 6.55 8.78
N ASN A 261 -18.61 5.97 9.88
CA ASN A 261 -18.52 4.52 10.13
C ASN A 261 -19.24 3.72 9.03
N ARG A 262 -20.35 4.26 8.49
CA ARG A 262 -21.06 3.65 7.37
C ARG A 262 -20.22 3.65 6.09
N ALA A 263 -19.53 4.74 5.81
CA ALA A 263 -18.64 4.85 4.65
C ALA A 263 -17.49 3.84 4.74
N ASP A 264 -16.86 3.73 5.91
CA ASP A 264 -15.79 2.77 6.17
C ASP A 264 -16.27 1.33 6.03
N ALA A 265 -17.40 0.97 6.65
CA ALA A 265 -17.98 -0.36 6.52
C ALA A 265 -18.26 -0.72 5.05
N ARG A 266 -18.87 0.18 4.30
CA ARG A 266 -19.11 -0.02 2.87
C ARG A 266 -17.83 -0.18 2.07
N TYR A 267 -16.82 0.62 2.36
CA TYR A 267 -15.53 0.55 1.68
C TYR A 267 -14.88 -0.84 1.84
N PHE A 268 -14.72 -1.32 3.07
CA PHE A 268 -14.08 -2.61 3.31
C PHE A 268 -14.91 -3.80 2.79
N VAL A 269 -16.23 -3.73 2.87
CA VAL A 269 -17.09 -4.78 2.31
C VAL A 269 -17.06 -4.75 0.77
N ALA A 270 -16.97 -3.59 0.14
CA ALA A 270 -16.88 -3.47 -1.31
C ALA A 270 -15.59 -4.12 -1.87
N MET A 271 -14.50 -4.11 -1.09
CA MET A 271 -13.23 -4.74 -1.50
C MET A 271 -13.30 -6.27 -1.55
N LEU A 272 -14.22 -6.90 -0.84
CA LEU A 272 -14.35 -8.35 -0.83
C LEU A 272 -14.80 -8.86 -2.20
N LYS A 273 -14.30 -10.04 -2.59
CA LYS A 273 -14.87 -10.77 -3.73
C LYS A 273 -16.33 -11.14 -3.47
N ASP A 274 -17.09 -11.35 -4.52
CA ASP A 274 -18.48 -11.77 -4.40
C ASP A 274 -18.56 -13.13 -3.70
N SER A 275 -19.33 -13.20 -2.63
CA SER A 275 -19.45 -14.35 -1.75
C SER A 275 -20.64 -14.17 -0.78
N ASP A 276 -21.10 -15.25 -0.21
CA ASP A 276 -22.13 -15.22 0.85
C ASP A 276 -21.72 -14.33 2.04
N CYS A 277 -20.41 -14.26 2.32
CA CYS A 277 -19.88 -13.39 3.36
C CYS A 277 -20.12 -11.92 3.01
N LYS A 278 -19.75 -11.50 1.80
CA LYS A 278 -19.97 -10.12 1.32
C LYS A 278 -21.44 -9.76 1.36
N GLU A 279 -22.31 -10.62 0.84
CA GLU A 279 -23.75 -10.38 0.86
C GLU A 279 -24.32 -10.25 2.27
N ARG A 280 -23.88 -11.11 3.19
CA ARG A 280 -24.27 -11.06 4.60
C ARG A 280 -23.87 -9.73 5.24
N LEU A 281 -22.64 -9.27 4.98
CA LEU A 281 -22.13 -8.00 5.51
C LEU A 281 -22.88 -6.79 4.93
N LEU A 282 -23.15 -6.78 3.62
CA LEU A 282 -23.92 -5.71 2.95
C LEU A 282 -25.32 -5.56 3.55
N LYS A 283 -25.98 -6.67 3.92
CA LYS A 283 -27.31 -6.63 4.55
C LYS A 283 -27.30 -5.97 5.95
N ARG A 284 -26.15 -5.92 6.62
CA ARG A 284 -25.97 -5.30 7.95
C ARG A 284 -25.68 -3.79 7.83
N ILE A 285 -25.25 -3.30 6.67
CA ILE A 285 -24.98 -1.88 6.41
C ILE A 285 -26.22 -1.25 5.78
N LYS A 286 -27.17 -0.84 6.62
CA LYS A 286 -28.45 -0.24 6.18
C LYS A 286 -28.33 1.24 5.85
#